data_e20361b9977d4f1fbba24b5ce788e0e8
#
_entry.id   e20361b9977d4f1fbba24b5ce788e0e8
#
_cell.length_a   1.000
_cell.length_b   1.000
_cell.length_c   1.000
_cell.angle_alpha   90.00
_cell.angle_beta   90.00
_cell.angle_gamma   90.00
#
_symmetry.space_group_name_H-M   'P 1'
#
loop_
_entity.id
_entity.type
_entity.pdbx_description
1 polymer ?
#
loop_
_entity_poly.entity_id
_entity_poly.type
_entity_poly.pdbx_seq_one_letter_code
_entity_poly.pdbx_strand_id
1 'polypeptide(L)'
;MQTSKIPATIVTGFLGSGKTTLLRHILDNANGRRIAVIVNEFGELGIDGEILKGCGIGCDDAGEPTGQLYELANGCLCCTVQEEFFPVMEQLLERRDQIDHVLIETSGLALPKPLVQAFHWPSIRNAFTVDAVVTVVDGPAAAAGQFAANPVAVDAQRRADPNLDHESPLHELFADQLASADLVILNKTDLMDAAQIAGVEALVRPEIPAEVKIVPSQAGKLDVAMLLGLKRASEETIHLRVDHHGNADDPDHADHHHDEFDSVVVEAGTVDREHLLGALQQLVAGHTIYRIKGFAALPGKAMRLVLHGVGQRFDSYFDRAWRAGEPQGTRVVLIGQDLDGAALQSALDTALAAAR
;
A
#
# COMPACT_ATOMS: atom_id res chain seq x y z
N MET A 1 29.16 14.75 -5.24
CA MET A 1 27.85 15.37 -5.45
C MET A 1 26.84 14.57 -4.63
N GLN A 2 26.21 15.16 -3.62
CA GLN A 2 25.10 14.50 -2.95
C GLN A 2 23.92 14.49 -3.95
N THR A 3 23.60 13.34 -4.50
CA THR A 3 22.41 13.18 -5.34
C THR A 3 21.21 13.36 -4.43
N SER A 4 20.38 14.37 -4.69
CA SER A 4 19.12 14.57 -3.94
C SER A 4 18.26 13.32 -4.07
N LYS A 5 17.59 12.94 -2.98
CA LYS A 5 16.59 11.85 -3.02
C LYS A 5 15.46 12.24 -3.98
N ILE A 6 14.90 11.25 -4.66
CA ILE A 6 13.72 11.41 -5.52
C ILE A 6 12.49 11.51 -4.60
N PRO A 7 11.70 12.58 -4.68
CA PRO A 7 10.48 12.71 -3.89
C PRO A 7 9.38 11.78 -4.40
N ALA A 8 8.62 11.19 -3.49
CA ALA A 8 7.45 10.35 -3.77
C ALA A 8 6.22 10.91 -3.06
N THR A 9 5.13 11.17 -3.78
CA THR A 9 3.85 11.55 -3.20
C THR A 9 2.91 10.36 -3.18
N ILE A 10 2.40 10.01 -2.00
CA ILE A 10 1.44 8.93 -1.80
C ILE A 10 0.04 9.53 -1.80
N VAL A 11 -0.83 9.06 -2.69
CA VAL A 11 -2.22 9.48 -2.80
C VAL A 11 -3.12 8.36 -2.29
N THR A 12 -3.85 8.63 -1.22
CA THR A 12 -4.77 7.69 -0.57
C THR A 12 -6.18 8.28 -0.47
N GLY A 13 -7.13 7.52 0.02
CA GLY A 13 -8.54 7.89 0.17
C GLY A 13 -9.47 6.81 -0.34
N PHE A 14 -10.72 6.82 0.11
CA PHE A 14 -11.69 5.79 -0.21
C PHE A 14 -12.00 5.64 -1.71
N LEU A 15 -12.62 4.50 -2.06
CA LEU A 15 -13.07 4.22 -3.43
C LEU A 15 -14.02 5.32 -3.92
N GLY A 16 -13.76 5.83 -5.12
CA GLY A 16 -14.55 6.89 -5.73
C GLY A 16 -14.31 8.30 -5.18
N SER A 17 -13.36 8.51 -4.27
CA SER A 17 -13.00 9.85 -3.77
C SER A 17 -12.38 10.75 -4.84
N GLY A 18 -11.84 10.18 -5.92
CA GLY A 18 -11.25 10.91 -7.04
C GLY A 18 -9.73 10.88 -7.09
N LYS A 19 -9.08 9.90 -6.48
CA LYS A 19 -7.62 9.71 -6.50
C LYS A 19 -7.06 9.67 -7.92
N THR A 20 -7.57 8.75 -8.76
CA THR A 20 -7.14 8.60 -10.16
C THR A 20 -7.38 9.87 -10.98
N THR A 21 -8.48 10.60 -10.71
CA THR A 21 -8.75 11.90 -11.33
C THR A 21 -7.70 12.94 -10.93
N LEU A 22 -7.31 12.96 -9.67
CA LEU A 22 -6.25 13.83 -9.17
C LEU A 22 -4.89 13.50 -9.79
N LEU A 23 -4.54 12.21 -9.86
CA LEU A 23 -3.30 11.77 -10.50
C LEU A 23 -3.25 12.22 -11.96
N ARG A 24 -4.34 12.02 -12.70
CA ARG A 24 -4.46 12.47 -14.07
C ARG A 24 -4.24 13.97 -14.20
N HIS A 25 -4.87 14.76 -13.32
CA HIS A 25 -4.69 16.20 -13.33
C HIS A 25 -3.22 16.61 -13.05
N ILE A 26 -2.54 15.92 -12.13
CA ILE A 26 -1.11 16.15 -11.87
C ILE A 26 -0.28 15.85 -13.12
N LEU A 27 -0.54 14.73 -13.79
CA LEU A 27 0.19 14.32 -14.98
C LEU A 27 -0.02 15.28 -16.15
N ASP A 28 -1.27 15.69 -16.40
CA ASP A 28 -1.62 16.66 -17.46
C ASP A 28 -0.97 18.04 -17.21
N ASN A 29 -0.60 18.37 -15.96
CA ASN A 29 0.00 19.63 -15.56
C ASN A 29 1.40 19.45 -14.95
N ALA A 30 2.12 18.43 -15.36
CA ALA A 30 3.44 18.10 -14.82
C ALA A 30 4.53 19.13 -15.16
N ASN A 31 4.28 20.04 -16.14
CA ASN A 31 5.18 21.13 -16.52
C ASN A 31 6.61 20.67 -16.84
N GLY A 32 6.74 19.60 -17.62
CA GLY A 32 8.02 19.02 -18.03
C GLY A 32 8.73 18.17 -16.95
N ARG A 33 8.11 17.91 -15.79
CA ARG A 33 8.62 16.97 -14.79
C ARG A 33 8.43 15.53 -15.29
N ARG A 34 9.46 14.72 -15.14
CA ARG A 34 9.44 13.29 -15.46
C ARG A 34 8.88 12.53 -14.26
N ILE A 35 7.60 12.17 -14.33
CA ILE A 35 6.87 11.55 -13.23
C ILE A 35 6.72 10.06 -13.49
N ALA A 36 7.20 9.22 -12.57
CA ALA A 36 6.85 7.80 -12.53
C ALA A 36 5.59 7.61 -11.69
N VAL A 37 4.66 6.78 -12.16
CA VAL A 37 3.41 6.50 -11.47
C VAL A 37 3.34 5.03 -11.10
N ILE A 38 3.05 4.75 -9.84
CA ILE A 38 2.73 3.42 -9.32
C ILE A 38 1.25 3.43 -8.97
N VAL A 39 0.47 2.59 -9.64
CA VAL A 39 -0.97 2.43 -9.37
C VAL A 39 -1.20 1.06 -8.77
N ASN A 40 -1.88 1.04 -7.64
CA ASN A 40 -2.33 -0.18 -7.02
C ASN A 40 -3.81 -0.40 -7.34
N GLU A 41 -4.08 -1.17 -8.37
CA GLU A 41 -5.44 -1.50 -8.79
C GLU A 41 -5.87 -2.85 -8.26
N PHE A 42 -7.08 -2.86 -7.68
CA PHE A 42 -7.76 -4.08 -7.27
C PHE A 42 -8.78 -4.49 -8.34
N GLY A 43 -8.49 -5.54 -9.12
CA GLY A 43 -9.41 -6.09 -10.11
C GLY A 43 -8.74 -6.63 -11.37
N GLU A 44 -9.44 -7.49 -12.11
CA GLU A 44 -8.96 -8.14 -13.36
C GLU A 44 -8.86 -7.19 -14.58
N LEU A 45 -9.30 -5.95 -14.43
CA LEU A 45 -9.40 -4.99 -15.53
C LEU A 45 -8.68 -3.70 -15.13
N GLY A 46 -7.40 -3.58 -15.34
CA GLY A 46 -6.56 -2.38 -15.16
C GLY A 46 -7.19 -1.04 -15.66
N ILE A 47 -8.42 -0.73 -15.17
CA ILE A 47 -9.25 0.40 -15.66
C ILE A 47 -8.58 1.73 -15.32
N ASP A 48 -8.02 1.86 -14.09
CA ASP A 48 -7.36 3.08 -13.68
C ASP A 48 -6.04 3.26 -14.44
N GLY A 49 -5.29 2.17 -14.66
CA GLY A 49 -4.11 2.16 -15.52
C GLY A 49 -4.44 2.49 -16.97
N GLU A 50 -5.55 1.97 -17.53
CA GLU A 50 -5.98 2.32 -18.90
C GLU A 50 -6.46 3.78 -19.02
N ILE A 51 -7.13 4.30 -17.98
CA ILE A 51 -7.52 5.72 -17.92
C ILE A 51 -6.27 6.60 -17.91
N LEU A 52 -5.23 6.24 -17.19
CA LEU A 52 -3.98 6.98 -17.15
C LEU A 52 -3.20 6.85 -18.47
N LYS A 53 -3.14 5.66 -19.08
CA LYS A 53 -2.51 5.43 -20.40
C LYS A 53 -3.19 6.21 -21.52
N GLY A 54 -4.52 6.33 -21.48
CA GLY A 54 -5.30 7.06 -22.49
C GLY A 54 -5.06 8.56 -22.54
N CYS A 55 -4.34 9.13 -21.57
CA CYS A 55 -4.07 10.56 -21.47
C CYS A 55 -2.68 10.98 -21.95
N GLY A 56 -1.86 10.02 -22.45
CA GLY A 56 -0.46 10.28 -22.74
C GLY A 56 0.25 10.75 -21.47
N ILE A 57 0.83 9.83 -20.71
CA ILE A 57 1.54 10.15 -19.45
C ILE A 57 2.65 11.15 -19.76
N GLY A 58 2.39 12.46 -19.53
CA GLY A 58 3.31 13.54 -19.82
C GLY A 58 4.00 13.37 -21.17
N CYS A 59 3.58 14.08 -22.20
CA CYS A 59 4.32 14.12 -23.47
C CYS A 59 5.22 15.35 -23.45
N ASP A 60 6.41 15.22 -24.01
CA ASP A 60 7.24 16.37 -24.34
C ASP A 60 6.66 17.15 -25.53
N ASP A 61 7.29 18.27 -25.88
CA ASP A 61 6.88 19.10 -27.04
C ASP A 61 6.90 18.34 -28.38
N ALA A 62 7.50 17.13 -28.41
CA ALA A 62 7.55 16.24 -29.57
C ALA A 62 6.46 15.16 -29.54
N GLY A 63 5.63 15.09 -28.46
CA GLY A 63 4.56 14.11 -28.29
C GLY A 63 5.04 12.75 -27.79
N GLU A 64 6.29 12.63 -27.33
CA GLU A 64 6.81 11.39 -26.73
C GLU A 64 6.44 11.29 -25.24
N PRO A 65 6.05 10.11 -24.73
CA PRO A 65 5.70 9.92 -23.33
C PRO A 65 6.87 10.25 -22.40
N THR A 66 6.71 11.22 -21.51
CA THR A 66 7.74 11.60 -20.53
C THR A 66 7.59 10.88 -19.18
N GLY A 67 6.50 10.15 -18.98
CA GLY A 67 6.21 9.40 -17.75
C GLY A 67 6.19 7.88 -17.96
N GLN A 68 6.37 7.13 -16.89
CA GLN A 68 6.27 5.67 -16.87
C GLN A 68 5.20 5.23 -15.88
N LEU A 69 4.31 4.34 -16.34
CA LEU A 69 3.26 3.74 -15.52
C LEU A 69 3.69 2.34 -15.08
N TYR A 70 3.65 2.08 -13.80
CA TYR A 70 3.85 0.78 -13.17
C TYR A 70 2.55 0.32 -12.52
N GLU A 71 1.96 -0.75 -13.03
CA GLU A 71 0.76 -1.36 -12.47
C GLU A 71 1.16 -2.50 -11.53
N LEU A 72 0.64 -2.48 -10.30
CA LEU A 72 0.79 -3.57 -9.35
C LEU A 72 -0.45 -4.46 -9.42
N ALA A 73 -0.26 -5.72 -9.77
CA ALA A 73 -1.34 -6.57 -10.25
C ALA A 73 -2.23 -7.22 -9.19
N ASN A 74 -1.83 -7.26 -7.89
CA ASN A 74 -2.51 -8.15 -6.95
C ASN A 74 -2.63 -7.60 -5.52
N GLY A 75 -3.73 -6.95 -5.22
CA GLY A 75 -4.16 -6.71 -3.84
C GLY A 75 -3.62 -5.41 -3.21
N CYS A 76 -3.91 -5.24 -1.93
CA CYS A 76 -3.60 -4.02 -1.21
C CYS A 76 -2.08 -3.79 -1.09
N LEU A 77 -1.56 -2.69 -1.60
CA LEU A 77 -0.13 -2.33 -1.55
C LEU A 77 0.43 -2.36 -0.12
N CYS A 78 -0.39 -2.03 0.88
CA CYS A 78 0.00 -2.11 2.29
C CYS A 78 0.33 -3.54 2.78
N CYS A 79 -0.20 -4.56 2.11
CA CYS A 79 -0.02 -5.96 2.47
C CYS A 79 0.99 -6.70 1.59
N THR A 80 1.30 -6.16 0.40
CA THR A 80 2.22 -6.74 -0.59
C THR A 80 3.45 -5.87 -0.82
N VAL A 81 3.75 -4.98 0.13
CA VAL A 81 4.81 -3.97 0.02
C VAL A 81 6.15 -4.62 -0.38
N GLN A 82 6.52 -5.76 0.23
CA GLN A 82 7.79 -6.41 -0.08
C GLN A 82 7.78 -7.15 -1.42
N GLU A 83 6.64 -7.72 -1.82
CA GLU A 83 6.58 -8.61 -2.98
C GLU A 83 6.39 -7.85 -4.29
N GLU A 84 5.63 -6.75 -4.25
CA GLU A 84 5.25 -6.01 -5.45
C GLU A 84 5.85 -4.60 -5.49
N PHE A 85 5.83 -3.87 -4.39
CA PHE A 85 6.34 -2.51 -4.35
C PHE A 85 7.88 -2.46 -4.43
N PHE A 86 8.57 -3.33 -3.68
CA PHE A 86 10.03 -3.33 -3.64
C PHE A 86 10.68 -3.56 -5.02
N PRO A 87 10.28 -4.56 -5.82
CA PRO A 87 10.85 -4.75 -7.16
C PRO A 87 10.61 -3.57 -8.10
N VAL A 88 9.48 -2.87 -7.97
CA VAL A 88 9.20 -1.66 -8.76
C VAL A 88 10.11 -0.53 -8.33
N MET A 89 10.33 -0.33 -7.03
CA MET A 89 11.25 0.69 -6.53
C MET A 89 12.69 0.43 -6.96
N GLU A 90 13.14 -0.83 -7.06
CA GLU A 90 14.44 -1.18 -7.61
C GLU A 90 14.55 -0.83 -9.10
N GLN A 91 13.52 -1.10 -9.90
CA GLN A 91 13.49 -0.69 -11.31
C GLN A 91 13.53 0.85 -11.46
N LEU A 92 12.84 1.58 -10.59
CA LEU A 92 12.88 3.04 -10.56
C LEU A 92 14.28 3.55 -10.16
N LEU A 93 14.95 2.84 -9.25
CA LEU A 93 16.31 3.17 -8.83
C LEU A 93 17.32 3.05 -9.98
N GLU A 94 17.20 2.03 -10.84
CA GLU A 94 18.01 1.87 -12.03
C GLU A 94 17.85 3.04 -13.03
N ARG A 95 16.69 3.71 -13.00
CA ARG A 95 16.34 4.82 -13.89
C ARG A 95 16.29 6.17 -13.19
N ARG A 96 16.90 6.28 -12.00
CA ARG A 96 16.83 7.48 -11.14
C ARG A 96 17.16 8.79 -11.85
N ASP A 97 18.06 8.76 -12.85
CA ASP A 97 18.45 9.95 -13.61
C ASP A 97 17.37 10.41 -14.62
N GLN A 98 16.32 9.62 -14.79
CA GLN A 98 15.20 9.89 -15.70
C GLN A 98 13.91 10.24 -14.94
N ILE A 99 13.94 10.31 -13.59
CA ILE A 99 12.76 10.49 -12.75
C ILE A 99 12.98 11.68 -11.84
N ASP A 100 12.06 12.63 -11.88
CA ASP A 100 12.07 13.81 -11.02
C ASP A 100 11.11 13.66 -9.83
N HIS A 101 10.07 12.82 -9.95
CA HIS A 101 9.07 12.56 -8.93
C HIS A 101 8.40 11.20 -9.12
N VAL A 102 7.97 10.57 -8.01
CA VAL A 102 7.15 9.36 -8.04
C VAL A 102 5.77 9.68 -7.47
N LEU A 103 4.71 9.28 -8.17
CA LEU A 103 3.34 9.28 -7.64
C LEU A 103 2.92 7.86 -7.33
N ILE A 104 2.35 7.62 -6.16
CA ILE A 104 1.91 6.31 -5.73
C ILE A 104 0.44 6.40 -5.35
N GLU A 105 -0.44 5.73 -6.10
CA GLU A 105 -1.85 5.59 -5.74
C GLU A 105 -2.04 4.33 -4.91
N THR A 106 -2.65 4.46 -3.73
CA THR A 106 -3.05 3.30 -2.93
C THR A 106 -4.46 2.85 -3.30
N SER A 107 -4.79 1.60 -3.05
CA SER A 107 -6.17 1.14 -3.13
C SER A 107 -7.05 1.91 -2.14
N GLY A 108 -8.36 1.98 -2.42
CA GLY A 108 -9.30 2.77 -1.59
C GLY A 108 -9.44 2.30 -0.15
N LEU A 109 -9.00 1.09 0.16
CA LEU A 109 -9.06 0.48 1.49
C LEU A 109 -7.67 0.24 2.10
N ALA A 110 -6.62 0.78 1.49
CA ALA A 110 -5.27 0.65 1.98
C ALA A 110 -4.95 1.64 3.10
N LEU A 111 -4.20 1.17 4.08
CA LEU A 111 -3.54 2.02 5.07
C LEU A 111 -2.23 2.56 4.48
N PRO A 112 -2.00 3.88 4.46
CA PRO A 112 -0.77 4.44 3.88
C PRO A 112 0.47 4.22 4.76
N LYS A 113 0.31 4.06 6.07
CA LYS A 113 1.42 3.96 7.05
C LYS A 113 2.44 2.87 6.72
N PRO A 114 2.06 1.60 6.42
CA PRO A 114 3.02 0.56 6.05
C PRO A 114 3.81 0.89 4.77
N LEU A 115 3.18 1.56 3.81
CA LEU A 115 3.85 2.00 2.59
C LEU A 115 4.87 3.11 2.86
N VAL A 116 4.51 4.09 3.72
CA VAL A 116 5.44 5.15 4.13
C VAL A 116 6.64 4.57 4.88
N GLN A 117 6.42 3.60 5.76
CA GLN A 117 7.49 2.91 6.50
C GLN A 117 8.45 2.15 5.58
N ALA A 118 7.98 1.64 4.44
CA ALA A 118 8.84 0.96 3.47
C ALA A 118 9.94 1.86 2.88
N PHE A 119 9.79 3.19 2.96
CA PHE A 119 10.84 4.12 2.55
C PHE A 119 12.05 4.14 3.48
N HIS A 120 11.97 3.52 4.68
CA HIS A 120 13.14 3.29 5.55
C HIS A 120 14.01 2.11 5.12
N TRP A 121 13.55 1.27 4.21
CA TRP A 121 14.33 0.09 3.78
C TRP A 121 15.67 0.49 3.17
N PRO A 122 16.75 -0.26 3.48
CA PRO A 122 18.13 0.14 3.15
C PRO A 122 18.38 0.47 1.68
N SER A 123 17.72 -0.25 0.76
CA SER A 123 17.83 -0.03 -0.68
C SER A 123 17.08 1.20 -1.17
N ILE A 124 16.01 1.60 -0.49
CA ILE A 124 15.10 2.69 -0.90
C ILE A 124 15.50 4.01 -0.21
N ARG A 125 15.76 3.99 1.09
CA ARG A 125 15.94 5.19 1.94
C ARG A 125 17.00 6.19 1.47
N ASN A 126 18.01 5.71 0.73
CA ASN A 126 19.09 6.57 0.24
C ASN A 126 18.76 7.23 -1.10
N ALA A 127 17.77 6.72 -1.81
CA ALA A 127 17.40 7.18 -3.15
C ALA A 127 16.07 7.92 -3.22
N PHE A 128 15.16 7.60 -2.32
CA PHE A 128 13.81 8.16 -2.30
C PHE A 128 13.46 8.76 -0.93
N THR A 129 12.45 9.64 -0.92
CA THR A 129 11.86 10.21 0.30
C THR A 129 10.37 10.45 0.06
N VAL A 130 9.55 10.31 1.10
CA VAL A 130 8.12 10.61 0.98
C VAL A 130 7.92 12.11 1.05
N ASP A 131 7.61 12.73 -0.09
CA ASP A 131 7.35 14.15 -0.21
C ASP A 131 6.11 14.57 0.58
N ALA A 132 5.04 13.78 0.47
CA ALA A 132 3.82 13.91 1.26
C ALA A 132 2.89 12.69 1.12
N VAL A 133 2.02 12.51 2.12
CA VAL A 133 0.81 11.70 2.05
C VAL A 133 -0.38 12.62 1.81
N VAL A 134 -1.04 12.45 0.67
CA VAL A 134 -2.21 13.23 0.25
C VAL A 134 -3.46 12.36 0.37
N THR A 135 -4.35 12.71 1.30
CA THR A 135 -5.60 11.97 1.51
C THR A 135 -6.76 12.68 0.80
N VAL A 136 -7.44 11.97 -0.10
CA VAL A 136 -8.58 12.50 -0.88
C VAL A 136 -9.88 12.06 -0.23
N VAL A 137 -10.70 13.04 0.18
CA VAL A 137 -12.00 12.84 0.81
C VAL A 137 -13.11 13.14 -0.21
N ASP A 138 -14.09 12.22 -0.34
CA ASP A 138 -15.32 12.45 -1.09
C ASP A 138 -16.25 13.36 -0.27
N GLY A 139 -16.30 14.64 -0.61
CA GLY A 139 -17.07 15.62 0.14
C GLY A 139 -18.55 15.30 0.29
N PRO A 140 -19.31 15.07 -0.81
CA PRO A 140 -20.70 14.67 -0.75
C PRO A 140 -20.96 13.42 0.08
N ALA A 141 -20.12 12.38 -0.04
CA ALA A 141 -20.26 11.16 0.74
C ALA A 141 -20.06 11.42 2.23
N ALA A 142 -19.01 12.17 2.60
CA ALA A 142 -18.74 12.55 3.98
C ALA A 142 -19.85 13.42 4.57
N ALA A 143 -20.40 14.38 3.80
CA ALA A 143 -21.55 15.19 4.22
C ALA A 143 -22.81 14.35 4.47
N ALA A 144 -22.96 13.22 3.78
CA ALA A 144 -24.06 12.26 3.98
C ALA A 144 -23.78 11.26 5.12
N GLY A 145 -22.68 11.40 5.86
CA GLY A 145 -22.26 10.44 6.91
C GLY A 145 -21.76 9.11 6.34
N GLN A 146 -21.28 9.11 5.10
CA GLN A 146 -20.72 7.96 4.40
C GLN A 146 -19.24 8.21 4.08
N PHE A 147 -18.46 7.14 3.96
CA PHE A 147 -17.03 7.24 3.62
C PHE A 147 -16.80 7.19 2.11
N ALA A 148 -17.75 6.68 1.36
CA ALA A 148 -17.73 6.59 -0.10
C ALA A 148 -19.13 6.74 -0.69
N ALA A 149 -19.21 7.24 -1.92
CA ALA A 149 -20.47 7.41 -2.67
C ALA A 149 -21.22 6.08 -2.92
N ASN A 150 -20.50 4.95 -2.91
CA ASN A 150 -21.07 3.61 -3.08
C ASN A 150 -20.56 2.66 -1.99
N PRO A 151 -21.21 2.62 -0.81
CA PRO A 151 -20.84 1.72 0.29
C PRO A 151 -20.90 0.22 -0.09
N VAL A 152 -21.82 -0.15 -1.00
CA VAL A 152 -21.94 -1.54 -1.47
C VAL A 152 -20.74 -1.97 -2.27
N ALA A 153 -20.20 -1.08 -3.12
CA ALA A 153 -18.99 -1.36 -3.88
C ALA A 153 -17.75 -1.47 -2.96
N VAL A 154 -17.68 -0.63 -1.93
CA VAL A 154 -16.62 -0.69 -0.89
C VAL A 154 -16.67 -2.03 -0.15
N ASP A 155 -17.86 -2.46 0.25
CA ASP A 155 -18.06 -3.72 0.96
C ASP A 155 -17.76 -4.94 0.06
N ALA A 156 -18.12 -4.86 -1.23
CA ALA A 156 -17.78 -5.88 -2.21
C ALA A 156 -16.28 -5.97 -2.46
N GLN A 157 -15.59 -4.84 -2.61
CA GLN A 157 -14.13 -4.78 -2.75
C GLN A 157 -13.45 -5.34 -1.50
N ARG A 158 -13.93 -4.96 -0.31
CA ARG A 158 -13.41 -5.45 0.96
C ARG A 158 -13.50 -6.98 1.04
N ARG A 159 -14.63 -7.57 0.65
CA ARG A 159 -14.81 -9.04 0.65
C ARG A 159 -13.98 -9.75 -0.41
N ALA A 160 -13.71 -9.09 -1.51
CA ALA A 160 -12.94 -9.65 -2.61
C ALA A 160 -11.42 -9.58 -2.38
N ASP A 161 -10.94 -8.68 -1.52
CA ASP A 161 -9.52 -8.57 -1.17
C ASP A 161 -9.20 -9.46 0.05
N PRO A 162 -8.54 -10.62 -0.15
CA PRO A 162 -8.15 -11.50 0.95
C PRO A 162 -7.07 -10.89 1.86
N ASN A 163 -6.55 -9.72 1.49
CA ASN A 163 -5.46 -9.04 2.16
C ASN A 163 -5.91 -7.93 3.09
N LEU A 164 -7.20 -7.58 3.06
CA LEU A 164 -7.78 -6.61 3.96
C LEU A 164 -8.25 -7.26 5.26
N ASP A 165 -8.07 -6.56 6.35
CA ASP A 165 -8.75 -6.89 7.59
C ASP A 165 -10.25 -6.65 7.41
N HIS A 166 -11.02 -7.74 7.47
CA HIS A 166 -12.48 -7.69 7.30
C HIS A 166 -13.22 -7.26 8.58
N GLU A 167 -12.53 -7.16 9.70
CA GLU A 167 -13.13 -6.92 11.01
C GLU A 167 -13.08 -5.44 11.42
N SER A 168 -12.08 -4.67 10.94
CA SER A 168 -11.96 -3.24 11.28
C SER A 168 -13.13 -2.43 10.71
N PRO A 169 -13.81 -1.60 11.51
CA PRO A 169 -14.87 -0.73 11.02
C PRO A 169 -14.35 0.25 9.96
N LEU A 170 -15.16 0.57 8.95
CA LEU A 170 -14.77 1.50 7.87
C LEU A 170 -14.43 2.91 8.38
N HIS A 171 -15.00 3.31 9.53
CA HIS A 171 -14.69 4.62 10.11
C HIS A 171 -13.26 4.68 10.68
N GLU A 172 -12.76 3.59 11.27
CA GLU A 172 -11.39 3.50 11.76
C GLU A 172 -10.39 3.59 10.59
N LEU A 173 -10.66 2.85 9.52
CA LEU A 173 -9.85 2.94 8.31
C LEU A 173 -9.82 4.36 7.72
N PHE A 174 -10.95 5.06 7.75
CA PHE A 174 -11.03 6.44 7.30
C PHE A 174 -10.22 7.37 8.20
N ALA A 175 -10.35 7.22 9.52
CA ALA A 175 -9.59 7.98 10.49
C ALA A 175 -8.08 7.72 10.35
N ASP A 176 -7.66 6.48 10.16
CA ASP A 176 -6.25 6.11 9.98
C ASP A 176 -5.65 6.67 8.67
N GLN A 177 -6.44 6.70 7.59
CA GLN A 177 -6.03 7.39 6.37
C GLN A 177 -5.87 8.89 6.58
N LEU A 178 -6.74 9.52 7.37
CA LEU A 178 -6.65 10.94 7.73
C LEU A 178 -5.49 11.22 8.68
N ALA A 179 -5.29 10.40 9.71
CA ALA A 179 -4.18 10.54 10.65
C ALA A 179 -2.81 10.48 9.95
N SER A 180 -2.72 9.71 8.86
CA SER A 180 -1.50 9.59 8.06
C SER A 180 -1.27 10.77 7.10
N ALA A 181 -2.21 11.70 6.94
CA ALA A 181 -2.16 12.76 5.94
C ALA A 181 -1.15 13.88 6.27
N ASP A 182 -0.49 14.39 5.25
CA ASP A 182 0.23 15.68 5.25
C ASP A 182 -0.60 16.78 4.60
N LEU A 183 -1.55 16.38 3.76
CA LEU A 183 -2.50 17.24 3.08
C LEU A 183 -3.81 16.47 2.87
N VAL A 184 -4.93 17.11 3.20
CA VAL A 184 -6.26 16.57 2.89
C VAL A 184 -6.88 17.35 1.75
N ILE A 185 -7.36 16.65 0.73
CA ILE A 185 -8.12 17.23 -0.37
C ILE A 185 -9.59 16.89 -0.17
N LEU A 186 -10.40 17.90 0.14
CA LEU A 186 -11.84 17.78 0.14
C LEU A 186 -12.35 17.93 -1.29
N ASN A 187 -12.56 16.80 -1.96
CA ASN A 187 -12.90 16.77 -3.37
C ASN A 187 -14.42 16.83 -3.62
N LYS A 188 -14.80 17.15 -4.86
CA LYS A 188 -16.19 17.27 -5.33
C LYS A 188 -16.97 18.39 -4.64
N THR A 189 -16.29 19.47 -4.26
CA THR A 189 -16.93 20.62 -3.59
C THR A 189 -17.88 21.41 -4.51
N ASP A 190 -17.80 21.17 -5.81
CA ASP A 190 -18.78 21.65 -6.80
C ASP A 190 -20.17 21.04 -6.63
N LEU A 191 -20.28 19.93 -5.92
CA LEU A 191 -21.53 19.23 -5.62
C LEU A 191 -22.07 19.55 -4.20
N MET A 192 -21.49 20.55 -3.51
CA MET A 192 -21.77 20.87 -2.12
C MET A 192 -22.09 22.35 -1.94
N ASP A 193 -22.90 22.66 -0.94
CA ASP A 193 -23.06 24.03 -0.46
C ASP A 193 -22.02 24.37 0.63
N ALA A 194 -21.93 25.64 1.00
CA ALA A 194 -20.96 26.13 1.98
C ALA A 194 -21.15 25.52 3.38
N ALA A 195 -22.40 25.20 3.78
CA ALA A 195 -22.71 24.59 5.07
C ALA A 195 -22.26 23.12 5.11
N GLN A 196 -22.44 22.39 4.03
CA GLN A 196 -21.96 21.03 3.87
C GLN A 196 -20.43 20.98 3.89
N ILE A 197 -19.74 21.89 3.19
CA ILE A 197 -18.28 21.98 3.20
C ILE A 197 -17.77 22.20 4.62
N ALA A 198 -18.31 23.21 5.32
CA ALA A 198 -17.95 23.49 6.71
C ALA A 198 -18.24 22.32 7.66
N GLY A 199 -19.33 21.59 7.44
CA GLY A 199 -19.67 20.40 8.20
C GLY A 199 -18.66 19.26 8.01
N VAL A 200 -18.20 19.02 6.77
CA VAL A 200 -17.18 18.00 6.49
C VAL A 200 -15.81 18.44 7.02
N GLU A 201 -15.45 19.70 6.91
CA GLU A 201 -14.21 20.20 7.51
C GLU A 201 -14.21 20.00 9.03
N ALA A 202 -15.32 20.23 9.71
CA ALA A 202 -15.49 20.01 11.14
C ALA A 202 -15.42 18.51 11.51
N LEU A 203 -15.89 17.62 10.62
CA LEU A 203 -15.79 16.15 10.78
C LEU A 203 -14.34 15.67 10.63
N VAL A 204 -13.61 16.20 9.65
CA VAL A 204 -12.25 15.77 9.32
C VAL A 204 -11.20 16.33 10.28
N ARG A 205 -11.42 17.54 10.80
CA ARG A 205 -10.45 18.27 11.62
C ARG A 205 -9.92 17.53 12.86
N PRO A 206 -10.76 16.80 13.63
CA PRO A 206 -10.29 16.01 14.78
C PRO A 206 -9.38 14.83 14.41
N GLU A 207 -9.53 14.30 13.20
CA GLU A 207 -8.83 13.08 12.72
C GLU A 207 -7.47 13.38 12.08
N ILE A 208 -7.09 14.65 11.95
CA ILE A 208 -5.84 15.06 11.30
C ILE A 208 -4.97 15.89 12.25
N PRO A 209 -3.63 15.82 12.12
CA PRO A 209 -2.73 16.72 12.85
C PRO A 209 -3.09 18.20 12.64
N ALA A 210 -2.90 19.02 13.66
CA ALA A 210 -3.35 20.44 13.66
C ALA A 210 -2.74 21.27 12.50
N GLU A 211 -1.51 20.92 12.09
CA GLU A 211 -0.77 21.57 11.00
C GLU A 211 -1.21 21.13 9.61
N VAL A 212 -1.97 20.05 9.49
CA VAL A 212 -2.44 19.52 8.20
C VAL A 212 -3.57 20.41 7.67
N LYS A 213 -3.44 20.80 6.41
CA LYS A 213 -4.42 21.65 5.73
C LYS A 213 -5.47 20.80 5.03
N ILE A 214 -6.72 21.29 5.04
CA ILE A 214 -7.79 20.78 4.21
C ILE A 214 -7.93 21.76 3.04
N VAL A 215 -7.85 21.25 1.81
CA VAL A 215 -7.92 22.06 0.59
C VAL A 215 -9.14 21.61 -0.23
N PRO A 216 -10.10 22.50 -0.48
CA PRO A 216 -11.24 22.18 -1.32
C PRO A 216 -10.81 22.01 -2.78
N SER A 217 -11.39 21.03 -3.47
CA SER A 217 -11.12 20.73 -4.88
C SER A 217 -12.40 20.41 -5.63
N GLN A 218 -12.40 20.69 -6.91
CA GLN A 218 -13.45 20.37 -7.86
C GLN A 218 -12.87 19.46 -8.94
N ALA A 219 -13.41 18.25 -9.06
CA ALA A 219 -12.93 17.24 -10.03
C ALA A 219 -11.41 16.99 -9.96
N GLY A 220 -10.81 17.02 -8.76
CA GLY A 220 -9.37 16.83 -8.55
C GLY A 220 -8.47 17.95 -9.07
N LYS A 221 -9.03 19.09 -9.47
CA LYS A 221 -8.27 20.22 -10.04
C LYS A 221 -7.69 21.10 -8.94
N LEU A 222 -6.37 21.12 -8.86
CA LEU A 222 -5.59 21.92 -7.92
C LEU A 222 -4.30 22.39 -8.58
N ASP A 223 -3.70 23.45 -8.09
CA ASP A 223 -2.35 23.79 -8.50
C ASP A 223 -1.38 22.67 -8.11
N VAL A 224 -0.69 22.10 -9.11
CA VAL A 224 0.27 21.00 -8.91
C VAL A 224 1.38 21.40 -7.93
N ALA A 225 1.73 22.68 -7.84
CA ALA A 225 2.69 23.18 -6.86
C ALA A 225 2.22 23.02 -5.40
N MET A 226 0.91 22.87 -5.18
CA MET A 226 0.35 22.58 -3.85
C MET A 226 0.39 21.08 -3.50
N LEU A 227 0.65 20.22 -4.47
CA LEU A 227 0.61 18.76 -4.35
C LEU A 227 2.00 18.14 -4.35
N LEU A 228 2.95 18.74 -5.08
CA LEU A 228 4.29 18.21 -5.27
C LEU A 228 5.34 19.17 -4.71
N GLY A 229 6.34 18.63 -4.04
CA GLY A 229 7.45 19.39 -3.47
C GLY A 229 7.14 19.93 -2.07
N LEU A 230 6.26 19.27 -1.33
CA LEU A 230 5.91 19.62 0.04
C LEU A 230 7.06 19.37 1.04
N LYS A 231 7.99 18.48 0.70
CA LYS A 231 9.21 18.15 1.44
C LYS A 231 8.95 17.77 2.91
N ARG A 232 7.90 17.02 3.15
CA ARG A 232 7.48 16.63 4.50
C ARG A 232 8.39 15.56 5.11
N ALA A 233 9.06 14.75 4.27
CA ALA A 233 9.84 13.57 4.69
C ALA A 233 9.01 12.70 5.65
N SER A 234 7.80 12.33 5.20
CA SER A 234 6.76 11.75 6.04
C SER A 234 7.18 10.42 6.64
N GLU A 235 8.13 9.71 6.01
CA GLU A 235 8.74 8.50 6.55
C GLU A 235 9.42 8.74 7.90
N GLU A 236 9.94 9.94 8.15
CA GLU A 236 10.62 10.27 9.40
C GLU A 236 9.67 10.58 10.56
N THR A 237 8.41 10.93 10.25
CA THR A 237 7.41 11.38 11.24
C THR A 237 6.19 10.50 11.34
N ILE A 238 6.01 9.54 10.44
CA ILE A 238 4.80 8.70 10.38
C ILE A 238 4.57 7.88 11.65
N HIS A 239 5.64 7.50 12.34
CA HIS A 239 5.58 6.76 13.60
C HIS A 239 5.02 7.59 14.77
N LEU A 240 5.02 8.92 14.66
CA LEU A 240 4.46 9.82 15.66
C LEU A 240 2.95 10.06 15.48
N ARG A 241 2.39 9.56 14.38
CA ARG A 241 0.97 9.75 14.05
C ARG A 241 0.16 8.62 14.66
N VAL A 242 -0.80 9.00 15.49
CA VAL A 242 -1.70 8.06 16.18
C VAL A 242 -2.66 7.47 15.14
N ASP A 243 -2.81 6.15 15.16
CA ASP A 243 -3.85 5.41 14.46
C ASP A 243 -4.70 4.62 15.49
N HIS A 244 -5.82 4.08 15.06
CA HIS A 244 -6.70 3.29 15.92
C HIS A 244 -6.10 1.93 16.31
N HIS A 245 -4.99 1.57 15.71
CA HIS A 245 -4.22 0.36 16.00
C HIS A 245 -3.04 0.62 16.94
N GLY A 246 -2.82 1.87 17.39
CA GLY A 246 -1.74 2.26 18.29
C GLY A 246 -2.07 3.50 19.11
N ASN A 247 -2.65 3.36 20.31
CA ASN A 247 -2.83 4.48 21.25
C ASN A 247 -1.50 4.82 21.92
N ALA A 248 -0.99 6.04 21.65
CA ALA A 248 0.23 6.55 22.29
C ALA A 248 0.05 7.01 23.75
N ASP A 249 -1.18 7.01 24.30
CA ASP A 249 -1.50 7.62 25.61
C ASP A 249 -2.18 6.69 26.62
N ASP A 250 -2.00 5.38 26.53
CA ASP A 250 -2.41 4.49 27.62
C ASP A 250 -1.22 4.37 28.61
N PRO A 251 -1.31 4.97 29.82
CA PRO A 251 -0.21 4.96 30.80
C PRO A 251 0.14 3.56 31.34
N ASP A 252 -0.66 2.54 31.05
CA ASP A 252 -0.37 1.14 31.39
C ASP A 252 0.43 0.40 30.29
N HIS A 253 0.70 1.05 29.13
CA HIS A 253 1.48 0.47 28.03
C HIS A 253 2.87 1.12 27.87
N ALA A 254 3.51 1.53 28.94
CA ALA A 254 4.84 2.14 28.92
C ALA A 254 5.99 1.18 28.50
N ASP A 255 5.69 -0.03 28.04
CA ASP A 255 6.68 -1.04 27.62
C ASP A 255 6.32 -1.76 26.31
N HIS A 256 5.42 -1.21 25.48
CA HIS A 256 5.21 -1.76 24.15
C HIS A 256 6.07 -0.98 23.15
N HIS A 257 7.18 -1.61 22.78
CA HIS A 257 7.90 -1.30 21.57
C HIS A 257 6.88 -1.16 20.42
N HIS A 258 6.95 -0.04 19.71
CA HIS A 258 6.13 0.29 18.55
C HIS A 258 5.89 -0.95 17.68
N ASP A 259 4.67 -1.13 17.17
CA ASP A 259 4.25 -2.20 16.27
C ASP A 259 5.08 -2.19 14.97
N GLU A 260 6.35 -2.53 15.06
CA GLU A 260 7.18 -2.91 13.93
C GLU A 260 6.76 -4.35 13.60
N PHE A 261 5.94 -4.48 12.56
CA PHE A 261 5.70 -5.79 11.98
C PHE A 261 6.98 -6.26 11.32
N ASP A 262 7.51 -7.35 11.83
CA ASP A 262 8.60 -8.05 11.19
C ASP A 262 8.08 -8.81 9.99
N SER A 263 8.85 -8.79 8.93
CA SER A 263 8.63 -9.63 7.77
C SER A 263 9.83 -10.51 7.54
N VAL A 264 9.61 -11.82 7.64
CA VAL A 264 10.64 -12.85 7.53
C VAL A 264 10.33 -13.76 6.36
N VAL A 265 11.32 -14.02 5.51
CA VAL A 265 11.23 -15.01 4.45
C VAL A 265 11.81 -16.32 4.96
N VAL A 266 11.04 -17.41 4.83
CA VAL A 266 11.51 -18.78 5.04
C VAL A 266 11.44 -19.56 3.74
N GLU A 267 12.42 -20.42 3.53
CA GLU A 267 12.57 -21.15 2.28
C GLU A 267 12.66 -22.67 2.53
N ALA A 268 12.16 -23.43 1.58
CA ALA A 268 12.34 -24.87 1.54
C ALA A 268 12.46 -25.35 0.07
N GLY A 269 12.91 -26.55 -0.14
CA GLY A 269 12.89 -27.18 -1.45
C GLY A 269 11.48 -27.55 -1.90
N THR A 270 11.38 -28.61 -2.68
CA THR A 270 10.10 -29.23 -3.03
C THR A 270 9.54 -29.94 -1.81
N VAL A 271 8.30 -29.61 -1.42
CA VAL A 271 7.65 -30.14 -0.22
C VAL A 271 6.24 -30.65 -0.52
N ASP A 272 5.79 -31.65 0.25
CA ASP A 272 4.40 -32.07 0.18
C ASP A 272 3.48 -30.97 0.77
N ARG A 273 2.29 -30.82 0.16
CA ARG A 273 1.33 -29.77 0.56
C ARG A 273 0.87 -29.92 2.00
N GLU A 274 0.52 -31.13 2.42
CA GLU A 274 -0.02 -31.34 3.77
C GLU A 274 1.08 -31.16 4.83
N HIS A 275 2.30 -31.61 4.55
CA HIS A 275 3.45 -31.39 5.42
C HIS A 275 3.80 -29.90 5.56
N LEU A 276 3.76 -29.14 4.45
CA LEU A 276 4.00 -27.70 4.49
C LEU A 276 2.93 -26.96 5.30
N LEU A 277 1.65 -27.25 5.06
CA LEU A 277 0.57 -26.61 5.82
C LEU A 277 0.65 -26.95 7.30
N GLY A 278 0.94 -28.20 7.67
CA GLY A 278 1.14 -28.62 9.05
C GLY A 278 2.33 -27.90 9.72
N ALA A 279 3.44 -27.75 9.02
CA ALA A 279 4.60 -27.02 9.51
C ALA A 279 4.29 -25.52 9.72
N LEU A 280 3.61 -24.89 8.76
CA LEU A 280 3.21 -23.49 8.88
C LEU A 280 2.20 -23.26 10.02
N GLN A 281 1.27 -24.20 10.23
CA GLN A 281 0.34 -24.15 11.38
C GLN A 281 1.08 -24.22 12.72
N GLN A 282 2.13 -25.03 12.81
CA GLN A 282 2.97 -25.10 14.02
C GLN A 282 3.72 -23.80 14.24
N LEU A 283 4.25 -23.16 13.20
CA LEU A 283 4.89 -21.84 13.31
C LEU A 283 3.92 -20.78 13.81
N VAL A 284 2.71 -20.72 13.26
CA VAL A 284 1.66 -19.78 13.70
C VAL A 284 1.23 -20.03 15.15
N ALA A 285 1.21 -21.30 15.60
CA ALA A 285 0.86 -21.62 16.97
C ALA A 285 1.95 -21.25 17.99
N GLY A 286 3.22 -21.18 17.55
CA GLY A 286 4.37 -20.92 18.42
C GLY A 286 4.90 -19.48 18.38
N HIS A 287 4.45 -18.67 17.44
CA HIS A 287 4.95 -17.32 17.21
C HIS A 287 3.81 -16.36 16.87
N THR A 288 4.01 -15.07 17.10
CA THR A 288 3.03 -14.03 16.77
C THR A 288 3.06 -13.73 15.26
N ILE A 289 2.56 -14.69 14.47
CA ILE A 289 2.45 -14.58 13.01
C ILE A 289 1.01 -14.27 12.66
N TYR A 290 0.76 -13.08 12.10
CA TYR A 290 -0.56 -12.64 11.69
C TYR A 290 -0.91 -13.10 10.29
N ARG A 291 0.10 -13.18 9.40
CA ARG A 291 -0.11 -13.44 8.00
C ARG A 291 1.01 -14.27 7.39
N ILE A 292 0.62 -15.12 6.44
CA ILE A 292 1.53 -15.94 5.65
C ILE A 292 1.18 -15.78 4.18
N LYS A 293 2.18 -15.53 3.35
CA LYS A 293 2.05 -15.52 1.89
C LYS A 293 3.26 -16.17 1.25
N GLY A 294 3.04 -16.85 0.14
CA GLY A 294 4.14 -17.43 -0.59
C GLY A 294 3.73 -18.39 -1.67
N PHE A 295 4.71 -19.10 -2.14
CA PHE A 295 4.50 -20.17 -3.11
C PHE A 295 5.34 -21.40 -2.77
N ALA A 296 4.89 -22.55 -3.25
CA ALA A 296 5.56 -23.82 -3.02
C ALA A 296 5.69 -24.64 -4.31
N ALA A 297 6.82 -25.33 -4.42
CA ALA A 297 7.01 -26.41 -5.38
C ALA A 297 6.57 -27.72 -4.75
N LEU A 298 5.63 -28.42 -5.40
CA LEU A 298 5.13 -29.71 -4.96
C LEU A 298 5.75 -30.85 -5.78
N PRO A 299 5.96 -32.02 -5.18
CA PRO A 299 6.48 -33.19 -5.90
C PRO A 299 5.61 -33.55 -7.11
N GLY A 300 6.22 -33.66 -8.27
CA GLY A 300 5.54 -34.05 -9.49
C GLY A 300 4.53 -33.07 -10.07
N LYS A 301 4.48 -31.84 -9.58
CA LYS A 301 3.61 -30.77 -10.11
C LYS A 301 4.43 -29.77 -10.92
N ALA A 302 4.00 -29.51 -12.15
CA ALA A 302 4.60 -28.49 -13.00
C ALA A 302 4.12 -27.07 -12.68
N MET A 303 3.07 -26.94 -11.88
CA MET A 303 2.46 -25.67 -11.50
C MET A 303 2.91 -25.27 -10.10
N ARG A 304 3.06 -23.97 -9.90
CA ARG A 304 3.38 -23.34 -8.64
C ARG A 304 2.12 -23.29 -7.76
N LEU A 305 2.23 -23.75 -6.53
CA LEU A 305 1.17 -23.60 -5.53
C LEU A 305 1.34 -22.25 -4.82
N VAL A 306 0.34 -21.40 -4.87
CA VAL A 306 0.26 -20.17 -4.05
C VAL A 306 -0.36 -20.52 -2.71
N LEU A 307 0.16 -19.90 -1.65
CA LEU A 307 -0.26 -20.08 -0.27
C LEU A 307 -0.65 -18.74 0.33
N HIS A 308 -1.78 -18.71 1.01
CA HIS A 308 -2.22 -17.62 1.86
C HIS A 308 -2.60 -18.15 3.24
N GLY A 309 -2.21 -17.42 4.29
CA GLY A 309 -2.58 -17.76 5.66
C GLY A 309 -2.87 -16.50 6.46
N VAL A 310 -3.93 -16.54 7.26
CA VAL A 310 -4.27 -15.54 8.28
C VAL A 310 -4.54 -16.28 9.58
N GLY A 311 -3.68 -16.09 10.56
CA GLY A 311 -3.68 -16.92 11.74
C GLY A 311 -3.64 -18.41 11.38
N GLN A 312 -4.55 -19.21 11.93
CA GLN A 312 -4.63 -20.66 11.68
C GLN A 312 -5.36 -21.06 10.39
N ARG A 313 -5.86 -20.11 9.61
CA ARG A 313 -6.59 -20.38 8.37
C ARG A 313 -5.65 -20.29 7.18
N PHE A 314 -5.61 -21.35 6.38
CA PHE A 314 -4.79 -21.40 5.17
C PHE A 314 -5.66 -21.70 3.95
N ASP A 315 -5.36 -20.96 2.87
CA ASP A 315 -5.88 -21.22 1.53
C ASP A 315 -4.74 -21.46 0.55
N SER A 316 -4.99 -22.24 -0.51
CA SER A 316 -3.96 -22.50 -1.51
C SER A 316 -4.57 -22.90 -2.84
N TYR A 317 -3.96 -22.40 -3.92
CA TYR A 317 -4.38 -22.70 -5.29
C TYR A 317 -3.17 -22.73 -6.24
N PHE A 318 -3.33 -23.34 -7.41
CA PHE A 318 -2.30 -23.32 -8.45
C PHE A 318 -2.54 -22.13 -9.37
N ASP A 319 -1.53 -21.25 -9.51
CA ASP A 319 -1.66 -20.02 -10.33
C ASP A 319 -1.13 -20.24 -11.77
N ARG A 320 0.10 -20.74 -11.91
CA ARG A 320 0.77 -20.86 -13.21
C ARG A 320 1.85 -21.96 -13.19
N ALA A 321 2.33 -22.32 -14.38
CA ALA A 321 3.53 -23.13 -14.48
C ALA A 321 4.79 -22.33 -14.10
N TRP A 322 5.79 -23.01 -13.56
CA TRP A 322 7.12 -22.42 -13.33
C TRP A 322 7.71 -21.91 -14.63
N ARG A 323 8.29 -20.72 -14.60
CA ARG A 323 8.94 -20.12 -15.78
C ARG A 323 10.29 -20.79 -16.04
N ALA A 324 10.75 -20.75 -17.29
CA ALA A 324 12.08 -21.25 -17.63
C ALA A 324 13.16 -20.45 -16.91
N GLY A 325 14.00 -21.13 -16.13
CA GLY A 325 15.07 -20.49 -15.33
C GLY A 325 14.61 -19.99 -13.95
N GLU A 326 13.32 -20.07 -13.62
CA GLU A 326 12.81 -19.74 -12.28
C GLU A 326 13.23 -20.84 -11.27
N PRO A 327 13.86 -20.49 -10.13
CA PRO A 327 14.19 -21.48 -9.11
C PRO A 327 12.93 -22.13 -8.57
N GLN A 328 12.83 -23.46 -8.74
CA GLN A 328 11.71 -24.22 -8.20
C GLN A 328 11.98 -24.55 -6.74
N GLY A 329 11.18 -23.97 -5.85
CA GLY A 329 11.28 -24.16 -4.41
C GLY A 329 10.07 -23.60 -3.71
N THR A 330 10.09 -23.73 -2.39
CA THR A 330 9.10 -23.12 -1.50
C THR A 330 9.69 -21.86 -0.91
N ARG A 331 8.97 -20.74 -1.03
CA ARG A 331 9.33 -19.46 -0.45
C ARG A 331 8.10 -18.84 0.16
N VAL A 332 8.16 -18.58 1.45
CA VAL A 332 7.02 -18.12 2.24
C VAL A 332 7.44 -16.92 3.07
N VAL A 333 6.68 -15.84 2.97
CA VAL A 333 6.81 -14.63 3.79
C VAL A 333 5.91 -14.78 5.00
N LEU A 334 6.47 -14.60 6.18
CA LEU A 334 5.79 -14.57 7.47
C LEU A 334 5.76 -13.12 7.96
N ILE A 335 4.59 -12.60 8.27
CA ILE A 335 4.40 -11.24 8.79
C ILE A 335 3.85 -11.33 10.21
N GLY A 336 4.51 -10.69 11.16
CA GLY A 336 4.15 -10.79 12.58
C GLY A 336 4.94 -9.83 13.45
N GLN A 337 5.00 -10.11 14.73
CA GLN A 337 5.78 -9.35 15.73
C GLN A 337 6.83 -10.22 16.35
N ASP A 338 8.00 -9.63 16.67
CA ASP A 338 9.14 -10.29 17.31
C ASP A 338 9.61 -11.56 16.55
N LEU A 339 9.65 -11.48 15.21
CA LEU A 339 10.00 -12.60 14.36
C LEU A 339 11.52 -12.71 14.16
N ASP A 340 12.12 -13.76 14.71
CA ASP A 340 13.51 -14.14 14.42
C ASP A 340 13.57 -15.04 13.18
N GLY A 341 14.10 -14.52 12.08
CA GLY A 341 14.19 -15.24 10.80
C GLY A 341 14.99 -16.54 10.88
N ALA A 342 16.08 -16.57 11.63
CA ALA A 342 16.91 -17.77 11.77
C ALA A 342 16.18 -18.84 12.60
N ALA A 343 15.51 -18.44 13.67
CA ALA A 343 14.70 -19.32 14.49
C ALA A 343 13.51 -19.90 13.73
N LEU A 344 12.80 -19.07 12.94
CA LEU A 344 11.66 -19.49 12.12
C LEU A 344 12.07 -20.43 10.99
N GLN A 345 13.20 -20.17 10.33
CA GLN A 345 13.75 -21.08 9.32
C GLN A 345 14.08 -22.44 9.94
N SER A 346 14.77 -22.46 11.08
CA SER A 346 15.12 -23.70 11.80
C SER A 346 13.88 -24.47 12.27
N ALA A 347 12.86 -23.77 12.72
CA ALA A 347 11.59 -24.40 13.14
C ALA A 347 10.84 -24.99 11.94
N LEU A 348 10.81 -24.30 10.78
CA LEU A 348 10.25 -24.85 9.54
C LEU A 348 10.97 -26.12 9.10
N ASP A 349 12.30 -26.09 9.07
CA ASP A 349 13.12 -27.24 8.67
C ASP A 349 12.89 -28.44 9.59
N THR A 350 12.78 -28.20 10.88
CA THR A 350 12.50 -29.24 11.89
C THR A 350 11.12 -29.84 11.70
N ALA A 351 10.09 -29.02 11.50
CA ALA A 351 8.72 -29.47 11.29
C ALA A 351 8.58 -30.28 9.99
N LEU A 352 9.23 -29.84 8.91
CA LEU A 352 9.24 -30.56 7.63
C LEU A 352 10.04 -31.89 7.70
N ALA A 353 11.09 -31.95 8.50
CA ALA A 353 11.85 -33.17 8.70
C ALA A 353 11.08 -34.22 9.54
N ALA A 354 10.30 -33.78 10.52
CA ALA A 354 9.47 -34.64 11.36
C ALA A 354 8.26 -35.25 10.63
N ALA A 355 7.85 -34.62 9.51
CA ALA A 355 6.73 -35.08 8.68
C ALA A 355 7.13 -36.06 7.55
N ARG A 356 8.42 -36.30 7.36
CA ARG A 356 8.97 -37.31 6.40
C ARG A 356 9.02 -38.66 7.01
#